data_a2cfe7a358c44cd0a73c1bc21b3b4407
#
_entry.id   a2cfe7a358c44cd0a73c1bc21b3b4407
#
_cell.length_a   1.000
_cell.length_b   1.000
_cell.length_c   1.000
_cell.angle_alpha   90.00
_cell.angle_beta   90.00
_cell.angle_gamma   90.00
#
_symmetry.space_group_name_H-M   'P 1'
#
loop_
_entity.id
_entity.type
_entity.pdbx_description
1 polymer ?
#
loop_
_entity_poly.entity_id
_entity_poly.type
_entity_poly.pdbx_seq_one_letter_code
_entity_poly.pdbx_strand_id
1 'polypeptide(L)'
;MGTVTLGVSIAVPEPYGSRLQELRAGFGDAAAHGIPTHVTLVPPTEVEADRLPAIRAHLAEVAAAFGPFGMRLEGTGTFRPLSPVVFVQVVEGGTACSRLQGLVRDPDGPLDRELAFPYHPHVTVAHGISEEAMDLAFTTLADYAARWTCTGFALYEQGSDGVWRKLCEYPFGSGPGVPAQPGSPADEQAEAAGAAGTAGRNS
;
A
#
# COMPACT_ATOMS: atom_id res chain seq x y z
N MET A 1 27.20 -10.93 14.63
CA MET A 1 26.53 -10.55 13.40
C MET A 1 25.47 -9.55 13.81
N GLY A 2 25.20 -8.50 13.02
CA GLY A 2 24.21 -7.48 13.38
C GLY A 2 22.89 -7.72 12.69
N THR A 3 21.81 -7.18 13.25
CA THR A 3 20.49 -7.16 12.61
C THR A 3 20.26 -5.85 11.87
N VAL A 4 19.40 -5.89 10.85
CA VAL A 4 18.91 -4.72 10.09
C VAL A 4 17.40 -4.79 10.03
N THR A 5 16.76 -3.62 10.01
CA THR A 5 15.30 -3.54 9.83
C THR A 5 14.99 -3.23 8.37
N LEU A 6 14.30 -4.16 7.71
CA LEU A 6 13.92 -4.06 6.30
C LEU A 6 12.43 -3.84 6.13
N GLY A 7 12.07 -3.23 5.00
CA GLY A 7 10.69 -3.11 4.52
C GLY A 7 10.65 -3.26 3.01
N VAL A 8 9.55 -3.81 2.50
CA VAL A 8 9.31 -3.91 1.04
C VAL A 8 8.02 -3.17 0.73
N SER A 9 8.06 -2.28 -0.26
CA SER A 9 6.89 -1.47 -0.61
C SER A 9 6.85 -1.06 -2.08
N ILE A 10 5.65 -0.74 -2.54
CA ILE A 10 5.39 -0.07 -3.82
C ILE A 10 5.38 1.43 -3.55
N ALA A 11 6.29 2.19 -4.18
CA ALA A 11 6.30 3.63 -4.08
C ALA A 11 5.10 4.25 -4.82
N VAL A 12 4.47 5.25 -4.23
CA VAL A 12 3.51 6.09 -4.96
C VAL A 12 4.31 7.05 -5.85
N PRO A 13 4.08 7.06 -7.18
CA PRO A 13 4.89 7.86 -8.08
C PRO A 13 4.58 9.35 -7.99
N GLU A 14 5.49 10.16 -8.53
CA GLU A 14 5.26 11.60 -8.70
C GLU A 14 4.16 11.88 -9.75
N PRO A 15 3.37 12.94 -9.57
CA PRO A 15 3.40 13.93 -8.47
C PRO A 15 2.61 13.50 -7.22
N TYR A 16 1.98 12.33 -7.23
CA TYR A 16 1.09 11.88 -6.17
C TYR A 16 1.85 11.61 -4.86
N GLY A 17 3.06 11.04 -4.95
CA GLY A 17 3.89 10.69 -3.81
C GLY A 17 4.23 11.92 -2.97
N SER A 18 4.82 12.95 -3.57
CA SER A 18 5.16 14.21 -2.89
C SER A 18 3.92 14.89 -2.34
N ARG A 19 2.81 14.90 -3.09
CA ARG A 19 1.57 15.55 -2.63
C ARG A 19 1.01 14.90 -1.37
N LEU A 20 0.93 13.58 -1.32
CA LEU A 20 0.47 12.86 -0.13
C LEU A 20 1.46 13.00 1.03
N GLN A 21 2.76 13.05 0.75
CA GLN A 21 3.80 13.28 1.74
C GLN A 21 3.65 14.65 2.42
N GLU A 22 3.45 15.71 1.64
CA GLU A 22 3.22 17.07 2.15
C GLU A 22 1.96 17.15 3.01
N LEU A 23 0.87 16.53 2.57
CA LEU A 23 -0.38 16.49 3.32
C LEU A 23 -0.20 15.73 4.64
N ARG A 24 0.45 14.58 4.62
CA ARG A 24 0.76 13.79 5.81
C ARG A 24 1.57 14.60 6.83
N ALA A 25 2.62 15.29 6.38
CA ALA A 25 3.40 16.19 7.24
C ALA A 25 2.54 17.36 7.77
N GLY A 26 1.66 17.92 6.93
CA GLY A 26 0.74 19.01 7.31
C GLY A 26 -0.28 18.60 8.36
N PHE A 27 -0.67 17.34 8.45
CA PHE A 27 -1.53 16.82 9.53
C PHE A 27 -0.77 16.58 10.84
N GLY A 28 0.57 16.75 10.85
CA GLY A 28 1.41 16.60 12.04
C GLY A 28 1.98 15.22 12.25
N ASP A 29 1.91 14.33 11.26
CA ASP A 29 2.58 13.01 11.32
C ASP A 29 4.08 13.17 11.08
N ALA A 30 4.88 13.14 12.15
CA ALA A 30 6.33 13.30 12.09
C ALA A 30 7.03 12.21 11.27
N ALA A 31 6.43 11.02 11.13
CA ALA A 31 6.98 9.94 10.32
C ALA A 31 7.02 10.28 8.83
N ALA A 32 6.24 11.28 8.37
CA ALA A 32 6.28 11.77 7.00
C ALA A 32 7.67 12.22 6.55
N HIS A 33 8.52 12.67 7.45
CA HIS A 33 9.88 13.11 7.12
C HIS A 33 10.89 11.97 6.92
N GLY A 34 10.56 10.76 7.37
CA GLY A 34 11.46 9.60 7.31
C GLY A 34 10.96 8.45 6.44
N ILE A 35 9.70 8.46 6.00
CA ILE A 35 9.07 7.37 5.28
C ILE A 35 8.44 7.91 3.98
N PRO A 36 8.94 7.55 2.78
CA PRO A 36 8.29 7.91 1.51
C PRO A 36 6.87 7.35 1.43
N THR A 37 5.97 8.05 0.74
CA THR A 37 4.60 7.59 0.50
C THR A 37 4.58 6.29 -0.29
N HIS A 38 3.91 5.27 0.23
CA HIS A 38 4.01 3.91 -0.30
C HIS A 38 2.79 3.04 0.04
N VAL A 39 2.67 1.90 -0.67
CA VAL A 39 1.85 0.75 -0.27
C VAL A 39 2.78 -0.32 0.28
N THR A 40 2.58 -0.74 1.52
CA THR A 40 3.42 -1.75 2.19
C THR A 40 3.16 -3.15 1.62
N LEU A 41 4.22 -3.89 1.29
CA LEU A 41 4.19 -5.33 1.00
C LEU A 41 4.72 -6.14 2.19
N VAL A 42 5.85 -5.71 2.77
CA VAL A 42 6.42 -6.27 4.00
C VAL A 42 6.63 -5.11 4.98
N PRO A 43 5.98 -5.14 6.15
CA PRO A 43 6.16 -4.11 7.17
C PRO A 43 7.57 -4.18 7.77
N PRO A 44 7.95 -3.21 8.61
CA PRO A 44 9.25 -3.23 9.30
C PRO A 44 9.54 -4.61 9.89
N THR A 45 10.63 -5.23 9.43
CA THR A 45 11.01 -6.60 9.79
C THR A 45 12.49 -6.64 10.10
N GLU A 46 12.82 -7.05 11.32
CA GLU A 46 14.21 -7.27 11.73
C GLU A 46 14.71 -8.60 11.17
N VAL A 47 15.86 -8.57 10.51
CA VAL A 47 16.52 -9.75 9.94
C VAL A 47 18.01 -9.73 10.23
N GLU A 48 18.64 -10.89 10.27
CA GLU A 48 20.10 -10.99 10.33
C GLU A 48 20.72 -10.40 9.04
N ALA A 49 21.75 -9.59 9.17
CA ALA A 49 22.36 -8.87 8.04
C ALA A 49 22.94 -9.82 6.97
N ASP A 50 23.35 -11.03 7.35
CA ASP A 50 23.85 -12.06 6.43
C ASP A 50 22.77 -12.68 5.54
N ARG A 51 21.47 -12.51 5.86
CA ARG A 51 20.34 -12.93 5.04
C ARG A 51 20.06 -11.97 3.88
N LEU A 52 20.63 -10.77 3.88
CA LEU A 52 20.34 -9.75 2.87
C LEU A 52 20.61 -10.19 1.42
N PRO A 53 21.68 -10.95 1.09
CA PRO A 53 21.88 -11.47 -0.26
C PRO A 53 20.76 -12.42 -0.71
N ALA A 54 20.31 -13.32 0.14
CA ALA A 54 19.20 -14.24 -0.17
C ALA A 54 17.87 -13.49 -0.34
N ILE A 55 17.61 -12.50 0.49
CA ILE A 55 16.42 -11.63 0.38
C ILE A 55 16.43 -10.90 -0.96
N ARG A 56 17.56 -10.30 -1.36
CA ARG A 56 17.69 -9.61 -2.65
C ARG A 56 17.47 -10.53 -3.85
N ALA A 57 18.01 -11.75 -3.82
CA ALA A 57 17.84 -12.73 -4.87
C ALA A 57 16.35 -13.14 -5.01
N HIS A 58 15.70 -13.46 -3.89
CA HIS A 58 14.28 -13.80 -3.86
C HIS A 58 13.40 -12.68 -4.42
N LEU A 59 13.62 -11.42 -3.99
CA LEU A 59 12.85 -10.28 -4.48
C LEU A 59 13.06 -10.04 -5.99
N ALA A 60 14.26 -10.28 -6.52
CA ALA A 60 14.55 -10.19 -7.95
C ALA A 60 13.81 -11.27 -8.75
N GLU A 61 13.74 -12.50 -8.25
CA GLU A 61 12.99 -13.60 -8.87
C GLU A 61 11.49 -13.30 -8.89
N VAL A 62 10.92 -12.83 -7.77
CA VAL A 62 9.52 -12.42 -7.68
C VAL A 62 9.20 -11.31 -8.69
N ALA A 63 10.03 -10.28 -8.77
CA ALA A 63 9.81 -9.17 -9.70
C ALA A 63 9.91 -9.62 -11.16
N ALA A 64 10.88 -10.48 -11.51
CA ALA A 64 11.05 -11.00 -12.87
C ALA A 64 9.85 -11.83 -13.33
N ALA A 65 9.19 -12.53 -12.42
CA ALA A 65 8.01 -13.38 -12.69
C ALA A 65 6.68 -12.60 -12.64
N PHE A 66 6.69 -11.34 -12.18
CA PHE A 66 5.49 -10.51 -12.05
C PHE A 66 5.40 -9.48 -13.18
N GLY A 67 4.20 -9.15 -13.63
CA GLY A 67 3.97 -8.14 -14.67
C GLY A 67 3.42 -6.81 -14.11
N PRO A 68 3.54 -5.71 -14.88
CA PRO A 68 2.92 -4.43 -14.54
C PRO A 68 1.40 -4.54 -14.40
N PHE A 69 0.81 -3.69 -13.52
CA PHE A 69 -0.63 -3.66 -13.30
C PHE A 69 -1.13 -2.25 -12.96
N GLY A 70 -2.43 -2.01 -13.20
CA GLY A 70 -3.08 -0.74 -12.88
C GLY A 70 -3.22 -0.57 -11.36
N MET A 71 -2.96 0.65 -10.88
CA MET A 71 -3.20 1.08 -9.51
C MET A 71 -4.11 2.29 -9.52
N ARG A 72 -5.15 2.28 -8.68
CA ARG A 72 -5.99 3.45 -8.42
C ARG A 72 -6.19 3.62 -6.92
N LEU A 73 -5.93 4.83 -6.46
CA LEU A 73 -6.26 5.29 -5.12
C LEU A 73 -7.53 6.14 -5.20
N GLU A 74 -8.46 5.96 -4.24
CA GLU A 74 -9.66 6.78 -4.17
C GLU A 74 -10.26 6.78 -2.78
N GLY A 75 -10.51 7.99 -2.25
CA GLY A 75 -11.14 8.18 -0.96
C GLY A 75 -10.32 7.69 0.23
N THR A 76 -10.87 7.85 1.41
CA THR A 76 -10.21 7.55 2.68
C THR A 76 -10.81 6.35 3.39
N GLY A 77 -10.01 5.72 4.23
CA GLY A 77 -10.40 4.71 5.19
C GLY A 77 -9.65 4.89 6.50
N THR A 78 -10.06 4.16 7.53
CA THR A 78 -9.39 4.18 8.83
C THR A 78 -9.40 2.80 9.47
N PHE A 79 -8.35 2.46 10.23
CA PHE A 79 -8.33 1.25 11.05
C PHE A 79 -8.80 1.50 12.49
N ARG A 80 -9.21 2.71 12.82
CA ARG A 80 -9.77 3.01 14.16
C ARG A 80 -11.04 2.22 14.43
N PRO A 81 -11.28 1.74 15.64
CA PRO A 81 -10.48 1.97 16.87
C PRO A 81 -9.33 0.97 17.06
N LEU A 82 -9.11 0.00 16.16
CA LEU A 82 -8.08 -1.05 16.31
C LEU A 82 -6.66 -0.49 16.19
N SER A 83 -6.47 0.48 15.31
CA SER A 83 -5.18 1.16 15.11
C SER A 83 -5.41 2.62 14.72
N PRO A 84 -4.61 3.57 15.27
CA PRO A 84 -4.76 5.01 15.00
C PRO A 84 -4.18 5.37 13.62
N VAL A 85 -4.79 4.85 12.56
CA VAL A 85 -4.35 5.04 11.17
C VAL A 85 -5.50 5.55 10.32
N VAL A 86 -5.23 6.59 9.52
CA VAL A 86 -6.02 7.03 8.37
C VAL A 86 -5.21 6.80 7.10
N PHE A 87 -5.86 6.32 6.07
CA PHE A 87 -5.21 5.96 4.80
C PHE A 87 -6.07 6.34 3.59
N VAL A 88 -5.43 6.47 2.42
CA VAL A 88 -6.12 6.48 1.12
C VAL A 88 -6.25 5.03 0.65
N GLN A 89 -7.45 4.68 0.16
CA GLN A 89 -7.81 3.33 -0.24
C GLN A 89 -7.18 2.96 -1.60
N VAL A 90 -6.76 1.70 -1.74
CA VAL A 90 -6.42 1.09 -3.03
C VAL A 90 -7.69 0.45 -3.59
N VAL A 91 -8.37 1.12 -4.52
CA VAL A 91 -9.64 0.66 -5.11
C VAL A 91 -9.44 -0.14 -6.40
N GLU A 92 -8.27 -0.02 -7.06
CA GLU A 92 -7.84 -0.87 -8.17
C GLU A 92 -6.40 -1.32 -7.92
N GLY A 93 -6.07 -2.57 -8.26
CA GLY A 93 -4.74 -3.15 -8.02
C GLY A 93 -4.61 -3.91 -6.71
N GLY A 94 -5.63 -3.89 -5.84
CA GLY A 94 -5.59 -4.57 -4.53
C GLY A 94 -5.31 -6.07 -4.63
N THR A 95 -5.94 -6.78 -5.58
CA THR A 95 -5.70 -8.21 -5.83
C THR A 95 -4.26 -8.47 -6.30
N ALA A 96 -3.71 -7.59 -7.16
CA ALA A 96 -2.33 -7.67 -7.61
C ALA A 96 -1.37 -7.45 -6.45
N CYS A 97 -1.62 -6.45 -5.60
CA CYS A 97 -0.84 -6.20 -4.39
C CYS A 97 -0.87 -7.41 -3.44
N SER A 98 -2.04 -8.03 -3.23
CA SER A 98 -2.18 -9.21 -2.36
C SER A 98 -1.40 -10.42 -2.91
N ARG A 99 -1.49 -10.64 -4.23
CA ARG A 99 -0.72 -11.70 -4.89
C ARG A 99 0.79 -11.44 -4.79
N LEU A 100 1.22 -10.22 -5.06
CA LEU A 100 2.63 -9.83 -4.96
C LEU A 100 3.15 -9.98 -3.53
N GLN A 101 2.39 -9.52 -2.55
CA GLN A 101 2.69 -9.66 -1.13
C GLN A 101 2.84 -11.14 -0.72
N GLY A 102 1.95 -12.03 -1.21
CA GLY A 102 2.06 -13.46 -0.98
C GLY A 102 3.33 -14.06 -1.55
N LEU A 103 3.74 -13.67 -2.77
CA LEU A 103 4.99 -14.14 -3.38
C LEU A 103 6.23 -13.61 -2.66
N VAL A 104 6.23 -12.33 -2.27
CA VAL A 104 7.34 -11.72 -1.51
C VAL A 104 7.52 -12.40 -0.15
N ARG A 105 6.41 -12.84 0.46
CA ARG A 105 6.37 -13.50 1.77
C ARG A 105 6.14 -15.01 1.66
N ASP A 106 6.58 -15.63 0.58
CA ASP A 106 6.51 -17.07 0.42
C ASP A 106 6.88 -17.80 1.73
N PRO A 107 6.07 -18.76 2.23
CA PRO A 107 6.34 -19.49 3.46
C PRO A 107 7.70 -20.20 3.49
N ASP A 108 8.22 -20.59 2.33
CA ASP A 108 9.54 -21.17 2.19
C ASP A 108 10.64 -20.13 1.89
N GLY A 109 10.25 -18.85 1.84
CA GLY A 109 11.12 -17.73 1.47
C GLY A 109 11.85 -17.08 2.66
N PRO A 110 12.80 -16.18 2.35
CA PRO A 110 13.62 -15.52 3.37
C PRO A 110 12.87 -14.42 4.16
N LEU A 111 11.67 -14.02 3.73
CA LEU A 111 10.83 -13.00 4.35
C LEU A 111 9.53 -13.57 4.92
N ASP A 112 9.47 -14.90 5.11
CA ASP A 112 8.34 -15.50 5.79
C ASP A 112 8.19 -14.96 7.22
N ARG A 113 6.95 -14.59 7.56
CA ARG A 113 6.53 -14.20 8.91
C ARG A 113 5.03 -14.29 9.06
N GLU A 114 4.57 -14.57 10.25
CA GLU A 114 3.15 -14.51 10.59
C GLU A 114 2.63 -13.07 10.54
N LEU A 115 1.43 -12.88 9.97
CA LEU A 115 0.72 -11.60 9.97
C LEU A 115 -0.23 -11.54 11.15
N ALA A 116 -0.18 -10.44 11.91
CA ALA A 116 -1.13 -10.17 12.99
C ALA A 116 -2.56 -9.90 12.46
N PHE A 117 -2.69 -9.42 11.22
CA PHE A 117 -3.96 -9.08 10.57
C PHE A 117 -3.94 -9.50 9.10
N PRO A 118 -5.11 -9.73 8.47
CA PRO A 118 -5.21 -9.92 7.03
C PRO A 118 -4.58 -8.75 6.27
N TYR A 119 -3.89 -9.05 5.17
CA TYR A 119 -3.29 -8.03 4.35
C TYR A 119 -4.35 -7.12 3.72
N HIS A 120 -4.17 -5.81 3.90
CA HIS A 120 -5.02 -4.77 3.33
C HIS A 120 -4.13 -3.69 2.68
N PRO A 121 -4.02 -3.65 1.34
CA PRO A 121 -3.20 -2.65 0.67
C PRO A 121 -3.79 -1.25 0.85
N HIS A 122 -2.98 -0.30 1.28
CA HIS A 122 -3.40 1.08 1.55
C HIS A 122 -2.19 2.02 1.53
N VAL A 123 -2.45 3.33 1.46
CA VAL A 123 -1.45 4.38 1.61
C VAL A 123 -1.73 5.18 2.88
N THR A 124 -0.91 5.03 3.90
CA THR A 124 -1.03 5.76 5.16
C THR A 124 -0.82 7.25 4.96
N VAL A 125 -1.76 8.06 5.46
CA VAL A 125 -1.72 9.53 5.42
C VAL A 125 -1.77 10.18 6.79
N ALA A 126 -2.07 9.43 7.84
CA ALA A 126 -1.96 9.86 9.23
C ALA A 126 -1.79 8.63 10.14
N HIS A 127 -0.85 8.69 11.08
CA HIS A 127 -0.59 7.61 12.02
C HIS A 127 -0.15 8.14 13.39
N GLY A 128 -0.87 7.74 14.45
CA GLY A 128 -0.49 8.03 15.83
C GLY A 128 -0.47 9.51 16.19
N ILE A 129 -1.27 10.34 15.52
CA ILE A 129 -1.48 11.76 15.81
C ILE A 129 -2.81 11.94 16.54
N SER A 130 -3.20 13.20 16.89
CA SER A 130 -4.44 13.46 17.62
C SER A 130 -5.68 13.01 16.82
N GLU A 131 -6.78 12.71 17.52
CA GLU A 131 -8.04 12.29 16.88
C GLU A 131 -8.56 13.38 15.93
N GLU A 132 -8.47 14.66 16.32
CA GLU A 132 -8.88 15.80 15.50
C GLU A 132 -8.04 15.90 14.22
N ALA A 133 -6.73 15.66 14.30
CA ALA A 133 -5.85 15.68 13.16
C ALA A 133 -6.10 14.46 12.23
N MET A 134 -6.43 13.30 12.79
CA MET A 134 -6.85 12.13 12.00
C MET A 134 -8.20 12.37 11.31
N ASP A 135 -9.17 13.02 11.97
CA ASP A 135 -10.45 13.39 11.36
C ASP A 135 -10.27 14.43 10.25
N LEU A 136 -9.36 15.38 10.45
CA LEU A 136 -8.99 16.34 9.41
C LEU A 136 -8.37 15.63 8.19
N ALA A 137 -7.44 14.68 8.39
CA ALA A 137 -6.84 13.91 7.32
C ALA A 137 -7.90 13.09 6.55
N PHE A 138 -8.81 12.44 7.29
CA PHE A 138 -9.90 11.65 6.72
C PHE A 138 -10.83 12.49 5.84
N THR A 139 -11.24 13.67 6.31
CA THR A 139 -12.15 14.55 5.55
C THR A 139 -11.47 15.28 4.41
N THR A 140 -10.22 15.74 4.60
CA THR A 140 -9.45 16.47 3.58
C THR A 140 -9.18 15.61 2.34
N LEU A 141 -8.97 14.31 2.52
CA LEU A 141 -8.63 13.37 1.46
C LEU A 141 -9.82 12.51 0.99
N ALA A 142 -11.05 12.82 1.45
CA ALA A 142 -12.25 12.04 1.11
C ALA A 142 -12.48 11.93 -0.42
N ASP A 143 -12.18 12.99 -1.17
CA ASP A 143 -12.32 13.05 -2.63
C ASP A 143 -10.98 12.89 -3.37
N TYR A 144 -9.92 12.44 -2.66
CA TYR A 144 -8.62 12.24 -3.30
C TYR A 144 -8.69 11.09 -4.29
N ALA A 145 -8.08 11.28 -5.47
CA ALA A 145 -7.96 10.25 -6.49
C ALA A 145 -6.60 10.32 -7.19
N ALA A 146 -6.01 9.17 -7.47
CA ALA A 146 -4.78 9.03 -8.24
C ALA A 146 -4.77 7.71 -9.01
N ARG A 147 -4.17 7.69 -10.21
CA ARG A 147 -4.07 6.47 -11.03
C ARG A 147 -2.73 6.41 -11.72
N TRP A 148 -2.11 5.22 -11.73
CA TRP A 148 -0.87 4.95 -12.46
C TRP A 148 -0.72 3.47 -12.81
N THR A 149 0.29 3.13 -13.58
CA THR A 149 0.73 1.75 -13.78
C THR A 149 1.85 1.43 -12.80
N CYS A 150 1.64 0.45 -11.94
CA CYS A 150 2.69 -0.07 -11.07
C CYS A 150 3.64 -0.93 -11.89
N THR A 151 4.91 -0.58 -11.90
CA THR A 151 5.95 -1.23 -12.70
C THR A 151 7.03 -1.92 -11.88
N GLY A 152 6.89 -1.96 -10.55
CA GLY A 152 7.87 -2.57 -9.66
C GLY A 152 7.62 -2.23 -8.20
N PHE A 153 8.52 -2.67 -7.37
CA PHE A 153 8.58 -2.39 -5.93
C PHE A 153 10.02 -2.18 -5.48
N ALA A 154 10.24 -1.84 -4.22
CA ALA A 154 11.57 -1.58 -3.69
C ALA A 154 11.77 -2.17 -2.30
N LEU A 155 13.03 -2.49 -1.99
CA LEU A 155 13.53 -2.85 -0.68
C LEU A 155 14.11 -1.62 -0.01
N TYR A 156 13.75 -1.42 1.25
CA TYR A 156 14.20 -0.33 2.09
C TYR A 156 14.84 -0.86 3.37
N GLU A 157 15.75 -0.09 3.93
CA GLU A 157 16.34 -0.30 5.25
C GLU A 157 16.05 0.92 6.12
N GLN A 158 15.69 0.67 7.36
CA GLN A 158 15.54 1.71 8.37
C GLN A 158 16.89 1.97 9.04
N GLY A 159 17.39 3.19 8.91
CA GLY A 159 18.60 3.61 9.63
C GLY A 159 18.37 3.79 11.13
N SER A 160 19.44 3.90 11.88
CA SER A 160 19.40 4.19 13.34
C SER A 160 18.75 5.54 13.68
N ASP A 161 18.63 6.43 12.70
CA ASP A 161 17.93 7.72 12.77
C ASP A 161 16.41 7.60 12.48
N GLY A 162 15.90 6.38 12.28
CA GLY A 162 14.49 6.12 11.94
C GLY A 162 14.12 6.40 10.48
N VAL A 163 15.07 6.88 9.66
CA VAL A 163 14.82 7.21 8.26
C VAL A 163 14.93 5.98 7.38
N TRP A 164 13.95 5.78 6.51
CA TRP A 164 13.93 4.69 5.53
C TRP A 164 14.68 5.08 4.26
N ARG A 165 15.66 4.27 3.90
CA ARG A 165 16.50 4.46 2.72
C ARG A 165 16.30 3.30 1.75
N LYS A 166 16.08 3.65 0.49
CA LYS A 166 15.95 2.64 -0.56
C LYS A 166 17.29 1.95 -0.81
N LEU A 167 17.30 0.63 -0.67
CA LEU A 167 18.46 -0.21 -0.97
C LEU A 167 18.48 -0.68 -2.43
N CYS A 168 17.32 -1.08 -2.96
CA CYS A 168 17.22 -1.64 -4.29
C CYS A 168 15.81 -1.46 -4.86
N GLU A 169 15.71 -1.25 -6.16
CA GLU A 169 14.46 -1.30 -6.93
C GLU A 169 14.37 -2.61 -7.71
N TYR A 170 13.15 -3.13 -7.81
CA TYR A 170 12.85 -4.37 -8.52
C TYR A 170 11.77 -4.08 -9.56
N PRO A 171 12.17 -3.71 -10.80
CA PRO A 171 11.21 -3.53 -11.90
C PRO A 171 10.58 -4.87 -12.25
N PHE A 172 9.29 -4.87 -12.58
CA PHE A 172 8.60 -6.06 -13.06
C PHE A 172 9.12 -6.51 -14.42
N GLY A 173 9.16 -7.83 -14.60
CA GLY A 173 9.48 -8.47 -15.87
C GLY A 173 8.30 -8.48 -16.84
N SER A 174 8.40 -9.36 -17.85
CA SER A 174 7.32 -9.59 -18.84
C SER A 174 6.35 -10.69 -18.41
N GLY A 175 6.27 -10.98 -17.13
CA GLY A 175 5.30 -11.94 -16.58
C GLY A 175 3.86 -11.57 -16.96
N PRO A 176 2.90 -12.50 -16.93
CA PRO A 176 1.52 -12.19 -17.25
C PRO A 176 1.02 -11.08 -16.33
N GLY A 177 0.66 -9.95 -16.92
CA GLY A 177 0.01 -8.85 -16.20
C GLY A 177 -1.22 -9.40 -15.49
N VAL A 178 -1.51 -8.90 -14.30
CA VAL A 178 -2.77 -9.24 -13.63
C VAL A 178 -3.87 -8.52 -14.41
N PRO A 179 -4.84 -9.24 -15.01
CA PRO A 179 -5.93 -8.60 -15.74
C PRO A 179 -6.67 -7.64 -14.81
N ALA A 180 -7.07 -6.48 -15.34
CA ALA A 180 -7.97 -5.56 -14.65
C ALA A 180 -9.23 -6.33 -14.26
N GLN A 181 -9.58 -6.35 -12.98
CA GLN A 181 -10.84 -6.95 -12.54
C GLN A 181 -11.99 -6.02 -12.93
N PRO A 182 -13.08 -6.54 -13.50
CA PRO A 182 -14.32 -5.78 -13.61
C PRO A 182 -14.87 -5.55 -12.20
N GLY A 183 -15.26 -4.33 -11.90
CA GLY A 183 -15.97 -3.78 -10.74
C GLY A 183 -15.93 -4.56 -9.41
N SER A 184 -15.52 -3.88 -8.36
CA SER A 184 -15.66 -4.38 -6.99
C SER A 184 -17.16 -4.49 -6.62
N PRO A 185 -17.59 -5.40 -5.72
CA PRO A 185 -19.00 -5.58 -5.35
C PRO A 185 -19.73 -4.35 -4.78
N ALA A 186 -19.02 -3.24 -4.58
CA ALA A 186 -19.63 -1.94 -4.27
C ALA A 186 -20.44 -1.35 -5.44
N ASP A 187 -20.10 -1.68 -6.70
CA ASP A 187 -20.81 -1.18 -7.87
C ASP A 187 -22.14 -1.94 -8.08
N GLU A 188 -22.20 -3.19 -7.68
CA GLU A 188 -23.43 -4.01 -7.78
C GLU A 188 -24.52 -3.57 -6.78
N GLN A 189 -24.13 -3.02 -5.61
CA GLN A 189 -25.09 -2.49 -4.64
C GLN A 189 -25.64 -1.10 -5.03
N ALA A 190 -24.89 -0.31 -5.78
CA ALA A 190 -25.35 0.99 -6.28
C ALA A 190 -26.36 0.85 -7.42
N GLU A 191 -26.19 -0.16 -8.29
CA GLU A 191 -27.12 -0.45 -9.39
C GLU A 191 -28.44 -1.05 -8.88
N ALA A 192 -28.40 -1.91 -7.85
CA ALA A 192 -29.59 -2.49 -7.23
C ALA A 192 -30.43 -1.45 -6.46
N ALA A 193 -29.80 -0.40 -5.89
CA ALA A 193 -30.50 0.68 -5.21
C ALA A 193 -31.15 1.68 -6.19
N GLY A 194 -30.59 1.82 -7.41
CA GLY A 194 -31.14 2.68 -8.46
C GLY A 194 -32.38 2.11 -9.17
N ALA A 195 -32.51 0.78 -9.22
CA ALA A 195 -33.62 0.10 -9.88
C ALA A 195 -34.92 0.03 -9.03
N ALA A 196 -34.84 0.24 -7.73
CA ALA A 196 -36.00 0.20 -6.82
C ALA A 196 -36.76 1.54 -6.71
N GLY A 197 -36.27 2.63 -7.32
CA GLY A 197 -36.83 3.98 -7.16
C GLY A 197 -37.86 4.42 -8.22
N THR A 198 -38.15 3.61 -9.24
CA THR A 198 -39.00 4.05 -10.39
C THR A 198 -40.36 3.36 -10.53
N ALA A 199 -40.81 2.60 -9.52
CA ALA A 199 -42.16 2.00 -9.53
C ALA A 199 -43.03 2.58 -8.41
N GLY A 200 -43.67 3.73 -8.66
CA GLY A 200 -44.65 4.24 -7.71
C GLY A 200 -45.11 5.67 -7.92
N ARG A 201 -45.67 6.01 -9.08
CA ARG A 201 -46.63 7.10 -9.20
C ARG A 201 -47.48 6.89 -10.46
N ASN A 202 -48.59 6.24 -10.33
CA ASN A 202 -49.81 6.46 -11.09
C ASN A 202 -50.98 5.83 -10.37
N SER A 203 -51.77 6.61 -9.67
CA SER A 203 -53.23 6.58 -9.54
C SER A 203 -53.68 7.71 -8.62
#